data_5bdc70e0a6259ff9ddd2efab4cfef54b
#
_entry.id   5bdc70e0a6259ff9ddd2efab4cfef54b
#
_cell.length_a   1.000
_cell.length_b   1.000
_cell.length_c   1.000
_cell.angle_alpha   90.00
_cell.angle_beta   90.00
_cell.angle_gamma   90.00
#
_symmetry.space_group_name_H-M   'P 1'
#
loop_
_entity.id
_entity.type
_entity.pdbx_description
1 polymer ?
#
loop_
_entity_poly.entity_id
_entity_poly.type
_entity_poly.pdbx_seq_one_letter_code
_entity_poly.pdbx_strand_id
1 'polypeptide(L)'
;MIAYRHADPRFPFLREDASQSAGRWNAPGELTHYFCDTPDGAWAEFLRHEEIRDPRDLPTIRRALWAVDIGEIPSQRPDLPRRTLTGGPDTWPACQQVARRCRERADGMAAPSAALKPGAARGWRVDGGLRPGHDRDGWVFVLFGRRPDLIGWATTVEGRPSPDLLPKVRHFQRHESDR
;
A
#
# COMPACT_ATOMS: atom_id res chain seq x y z
N MET A 1 -15.35 -5.13 3.89
CA MET A 1 -14.69 -4.89 2.58
C MET A 1 -13.38 -5.65 2.50
N ILE A 2 -13.06 -6.26 1.35
CA ILE A 2 -11.77 -6.93 1.16
C ILE A 2 -10.73 -5.91 0.68
N ALA A 3 -9.58 -5.90 1.34
CA ALA A 3 -8.40 -5.14 0.99
C ALA A 3 -7.17 -6.05 0.98
N TYR A 4 -6.06 -5.59 0.44
CA TYR A 4 -4.91 -6.44 0.16
C TYR A 4 -3.65 -5.93 0.85
N ARG A 5 -2.83 -6.87 1.32
CA ARG A 5 -1.55 -6.59 1.96
C ARG A 5 -0.52 -7.66 1.61
N HIS A 6 0.70 -7.24 1.26
CA HIS A 6 1.84 -8.16 1.22
C HIS A 6 2.46 -8.32 2.62
N ALA A 7 3.03 -9.48 2.87
CA ALA A 7 3.80 -9.77 4.09
C ALA A 7 5.00 -10.67 3.78
N ASP A 8 5.98 -10.69 4.65
CA ASP A 8 7.01 -11.72 4.63
C ASP A 8 6.34 -13.06 4.96
N PRO A 9 6.54 -14.13 4.16
CA PRO A 9 5.84 -15.41 4.36
C PRO A 9 6.18 -16.09 5.71
N ARG A 10 7.25 -15.67 6.36
CA ARG A 10 7.62 -16.15 7.70
C ARG A 10 6.80 -15.56 8.83
N PHE A 11 6.00 -14.51 8.53
CA PHE A 11 5.22 -13.78 9.52
C PHE A 11 3.74 -13.71 9.15
N PRO A 12 2.83 -13.58 10.13
CA PRO A 12 1.41 -13.38 9.86
C PRO A 12 1.17 -12.05 9.12
N PHE A 13 -0.03 -11.91 8.56
CA PHE A 13 -0.38 -10.69 7.82
C PHE A 13 -0.40 -9.43 8.69
N LEU A 14 -0.57 -9.55 10.00
CA LEU A 14 -0.41 -8.47 10.98
C LEU A 14 0.61 -8.85 12.03
N ARG A 15 1.46 -7.87 12.39
CA ARG A 15 2.38 -7.95 13.52
C ARG A 15 2.10 -6.76 14.42
N GLU A 16 1.60 -7.04 15.61
CA GLU A 16 1.22 -6.02 16.58
C GLU A 16 2.16 -5.93 17.79
N ASP A 17 3.08 -6.86 17.88
CA ASP A 17 4.05 -7.03 18.96
C ASP A 17 5.41 -6.36 18.71
N ALA A 18 5.67 -5.96 17.47
CA ALA A 18 6.94 -5.37 17.07
C ALA A 18 6.87 -3.84 17.01
N SER A 19 7.99 -3.19 17.37
CA SER A 19 8.17 -1.76 17.10
C SER A 19 8.07 -1.51 15.60
N GLN A 20 7.17 -0.61 15.20
CA GLN A 20 6.97 -0.25 13.81
C GLN A 20 7.86 0.92 13.41
N SER A 21 8.58 0.77 12.29
CA SER A 21 9.35 1.84 11.68
C SER A 21 8.44 2.96 11.19
N ALA A 22 9.02 4.16 11.02
CA ALA A 22 8.30 5.27 10.41
C ALA A 22 7.78 4.91 9.01
N GLY A 23 6.58 5.34 8.73
CA GLY A 23 5.96 5.28 7.41
C GLY A 23 5.29 6.59 7.08
N ARG A 24 4.63 6.65 5.92
CA ARG A 24 3.93 7.87 5.50
C ARG A 24 2.89 8.35 6.53
N TRP A 25 2.18 7.42 7.17
CA TRP A 25 1.05 7.71 8.05
C TRP A 25 1.28 7.36 9.52
N ASN A 26 2.53 7.04 9.89
CA ASN A 26 2.90 6.76 11.27
C ASN A 26 4.33 7.23 11.57
N ALA A 27 4.54 7.78 12.76
CA ALA A 27 5.87 7.90 13.34
C ALA A 27 6.37 6.55 13.88
N PRO A 28 7.66 6.42 14.23
CA PRO A 28 8.18 5.21 14.85
C PRO A 28 7.37 4.81 16.08
N GLY A 29 7.00 3.54 16.20
CA GLY A 29 6.24 3.02 17.33
C GLY A 29 4.72 3.31 17.31
N GLU A 30 4.21 4.12 16.39
CA GLU A 30 2.77 4.32 16.20
C GLU A 30 2.19 3.15 15.40
N LEU A 31 1.56 2.19 16.09
CA LEU A 31 0.98 1.00 15.46
C LEU A 31 -0.04 1.38 14.38
N THR A 32 0.24 0.96 13.15
CA THR A 32 -0.52 1.33 11.95
C THR A 32 -0.48 0.20 10.93
N HIS A 33 -1.63 -0.12 10.36
CA HIS A 33 -1.75 -1.17 9.35
C HIS A 33 -2.14 -0.56 8.01
N TYR A 34 -1.45 -1.00 6.95
CA TYR A 34 -1.64 -0.50 5.59
C TYR A 34 -2.23 -1.61 4.72
N PHE A 35 -3.31 -1.28 4.02
CA PHE A 35 -3.97 -2.16 3.07
C PHE A 35 -4.22 -1.42 1.77
N CYS A 36 -4.27 -2.13 0.66
CA CYS A 36 -4.58 -1.56 -0.65
C CYS A 36 -5.92 -2.09 -1.16
N ASP A 37 -6.59 -1.30 -1.96
CA ASP A 37 -7.87 -1.66 -2.58
C ASP A 37 -7.74 -2.71 -3.71
N THR A 38 -6.50 -3.00 -4.14
CA THR A 38 -6.20 -4.00 -5.17
C THR A 38 -4.95 -4.80 -4.84
N PRO A 39 -4.83 -6.04 -5.36
CA PRO A 39 -3.57 -6.80 -5.32
C PRO A 39 -2.39 -6.04 -5.93
N ASP A 40 -2.60 -5.42 -7.09
CA ASP A 40 -1.58 -4.60 -7.78
C ASP A 40 -1.12 -3.42 -6.92
N GLY A 41 -2.05 -2.81 -6.15
CA GLY A 41 -1.72 -1.77 -5.19
C GLY A 41 -0.77 -2.26 -4.10
N ALA A 42 -1.05 -3.43 -3.51
CA ALA A 42 -0.19 -4.02 -2.49
C ALA A 42 1.21 -4.36 -3.03
N TRP A 43 1.30 -4.90 -4.24
CA TRP A 43 2.58 -5.15 -4.92
C TRP A 43 3.32 -3.86 -5.28
N ALA A 44 2.61 -2.82 -5.72
CA ALA A 44 3.21 -1.53 -6.05
C ALA A 44 3.82 -0.85 -4.83
N GLU A 45 3.15 -0.90 -3.67
CA GLU A 45 3.70 -0.38 -2.41
C GLU A 45 5.00 -1.13 -2.04
N PHE A 46 5.04 -2.46 -2.19
CA PHE A 46 6.26 -3.24 -1.99
C PHE A 46 7.38 -2.83 -2.93
N LEU A 47 7.11 -2.81 -4.25
CA LEU A 47 8.12 -2.44 -5.26
C LEU A 47 8.67 -1.03 -5.05
N ARG A 48 7.80 -0.09 -4.66
CA ARG A 48 8.21 1.28 -4.35
C ARG A 48 9.08 1.35 -3.11
N HIS A 49 8.67 0.66 -2.03
CA HIS A 49 9.36 0.71 -0.74
C HIS A 49 10.76 0.09 -0.81
N GLU A 50 10.88 -1.04 -1.50
CA GLU A 50 12.16 -1.73 -1.73
C GLU A 50 12.95 -1.17 -2.92
N GLU A 51 12.43 -0.11 -3.57
CA GLU A 51 13.03 0.53 -4.75
C GLU A 51 13.34 -0.44 -5.91
N ILE A 52 12.57 -1.52 -6.06
CA ILE A 52 12.74 -2.51 -7.13
C ILE A 52 12.25 -1.91 -8.44
N ARG A 53 13.17 -1.72 -9.38
CA ARG A 53 12.94 -1.08 -10.68
C ARG A 53 13.29 -1.97 -11.86
N ASP A 54 14.15 -2.96 -11.64
CA ASP A 54 14.63 -3.88 -12.69
C ASP A 54 13.73 -5.11 -12.77
N PRO A 55 13.14 -5.44 -13.93
CA PRO A 55 12.34 -6.65 -14.08
C PRO A 55 13.13 -7.94 -13.81
N ARG A 56 14.46 -7.91 -13.87
CA ARG A 56 15.32 -9.05 -13.53
C ARG A 56 15.31 -9.39 -12.04
N ASP A 57 14.94 -8.45 -11.19
CA ASP A 57 14.85 -8.68 -9.73
C ASP A 57 13.53 -9.37 -9.33
N LEU A 58 12.47 -9.25 -10.15
CA LEU A 58 11.14 -9.78 -9.80
C LEU A 58 11.12 -11.31 -9.57
N PRO A 59 11.87 -12.14 -10.32
CA PRO A 59 11.89 -13.58 -10.08
C PRO A 59 12.44 -13.99 -8.71
N THR A 60 13.20 -13.12 -8.04
CA THR A 60 13.77 -13.40 -6.71
C THR A 60 12.80 -13.10 -5.56
N ILE A 61 11.73 -12.36 -5.85
CA ILE A 61 10.74 -11.96 -4.83
C ILE A 61 9.95 -13.19 -4.38
N ARG A 62 9.83 -13.33 -3.04
CA ARG A 62 8.98 -14.31 -2.37
C ARG A 62 8.24 -13.58 -1.24
N ARG A 63 6.97 -13.27 -1.48
CA ARG A 63 6.12 -12.58 -0.48
C ARG A 63 4.75 -13.24 -0.44
N ALA A 64 4.16 -13.28 0.75
CA ALA A 64 2.76 -13.62 0.88
C ALA A 64 1.89 -12.43 0.46
N LEU A 65 0.78 -12.69 -0.23
CA LEU A 65 -0.27 -11.72 -0.46
C LEU A 65 -1.54 -12.18 0.28
N TRP A 66 -2.10 -11.28 1.04
CA TRP A 66 -3.30 -11.51 1.85
C TRP A 66 -4.48 -10.69 1.34
N ALA A 67 -5.64 -11.33 1.25
CA ALA A 67 -6.93 -10.67 1.20
C ALA A 67 -7.45 -10.56 2.62
N VAL A 68 -7.79 -9.35 3.06
CA VAL A 68 -8.17 -9.09 4.47
C VAL A 68 -9.51 -8.38 4.48
N ASP A 69 -10.44 -8.90 5.28
CA ASP A 69 -11.66 -8.16 5.56
C ASP A 69 -11.36 -7.08 6.60
N ILE A 70 -11.39 -5.85 6.14
CA ILE A 70 -11.16 -4.66 6.98
C ILE A 70 -12.47 -4.05 7.51
N GLY A 71 -13.61 -4.74 7.35
CA GLY A 71 -14.91 -4.22 7.69
C GLY A 71 -15.36 -3.08 6.77
N GLU A 72 -15.65 -1.93 7.33
CA GLU A 72 -16.06 -0.75 6.57
C GLU A 72 -14.87 0.03 6.03
N ILE A 73 -15.10 0.74 4.91
CA ILE A 73 -14.10 1.66 4.35
C ILE A 73 -13.98 2.87 5.29
N PRO A 74 -12.78 3.21 5.78
CA PRO A 74 -12.59 4.40 6.58
C PRO A 74 -13.10 5.65 5.84
N SER A 75 -13.92 6.45 6.52
CA SER A 75 -14.54 7.66 5.94
C SER A 75 -13.58 8.85 5.89
N GLN A 76 -12.61 8.90 6.80
CA GLN A 76 -11.64 9.99 6.88
C GLN A 76 -10.75 10.06 5.64
N ARG A 77 -10.51 11.27 5.15
CA ARG A 77 -9.60 11.55 4.03
C ARG A 77 -8.59 12.60 4.45
N PRO A 78 -7.30 12.45 4.10
CA PRO A 78 -6.31 13.48 4.38
C PRO A 78 -6.52 14.70 3.48
N ASP A 79 -6.61 15.87 4.09
CA ASP A 79 -6.63 17.15 3.36
C ASP A 79 -5.21 17.66 3.18
N LEU A 80 -4.57 17.19 2.12
CA LEU A 80 -3.21 17.56 1.71
C LEU A 80 -3.10 17.59 0.18
N PRO A 81 -2.22 18.43 -0.38
CA PRO A 81 -1.95 18.43 -1.81
C PRO A 81 -1.52 17.05 -2.32
N ARG A 82 -1.95 16.66 -3.53
CA ARG A 82 -1.63 15.35 -4.11
C ARG A 82 -0.11 15.07 -4.12
N ARG A 83 0.71 16.08 -4.40
CA ARG A 83 2.18 15.96 -4.37
C ARG A 83 2.70 15.51 -3.00
N THR A 84 2.09 15.99 -1.91
CA THR A 84 2.43 15.58 -0.54
C THR A 84 1.95 14.15 -0.26
N LEU A 85 0.72 13.81 -0.67
CA LEU A 85 0.13 12.49 -0.47
C LEU A 85 0.92 11.39 -1.19
N THR A 86 1.56 11.70 -2.31
CA THR A 86 2.25 10.71 -3.17
C THR A 86 3.77 10.91 -3.26
N GLY A 87 4.32 11.90 -2.58
CA GLY A 87 5.74 12.25 -2.59
C GLY A 87 6.68 11.22 -1.94
N GLY A 88 7.92 11.60 -1.73
CA GLY A 88 8.94 10.81 -1.05
C GLY A 88 8.89 10.93 0.49
N PRO A 89 9.91 10.38 1.18
CA PRO A 89 10.03 10.46 2.64
C PRO A 89 10.06 11.89 3.19
N ASP A 90 10.53 12.85 2.41
CA ASP A 90 10.52 14.29 2.71
C ASP A 90 9.12 14.84 2.98
N THR A 91 8.08 14.22 2.41
CA THR A 91 6.68 14.61 2.59
C THR A 91 6.00 13.91 3.78
N TRP A 92 6.61 12.89 4.37
CA TRP A 92 6.00 12.09 5.43
C TRP A 92 5.67 12.86 6.70
N PRO A 93 6.47 13.84 7.17
CA PRO A 93 6.12 14.60 8.38
C PRO A 93 4.74 15.26 8.31
N ALA A 94 4.39 15.86 7.15
CA ALA A 94 3.07 16.45 6.95
C ALA A 94 1.95 15.40 6.94
N CYS A 95 2.17 14.25 6.33
CA CYS A 95 1.24 13.12 6.32
C CYS A 95 1.03 12.55 7.74
N GLN A 96 2.10 12.37 8.50
CA GLN A 96 2.07 11.89 9.89
C GLN A 96 1.30 12.84 10.81
N GLN A 97 1.46 14.14 10.63
CA GLN A 97 0.69 15.14 11.40
C GLN A 97 -0.82 15.02 11.14
N VAL A 98 -1.22 14.83 9.88
CA VAL A 98 -2.64 14.60 9.55
C VAL A 98 -3.12 13.26 10.13
N ALA A 99 -2.32 12.19 10.02
CA ALA A 99 -2.68 10.88 10.56
C ALA A 99 -2.89 10.92 12.08
N ARG A 100 -2.07 11.66 12.84
CA ARG A 100 -2.27 11.83 14.29
C ARG A 100 -3.61 12.48 14.61
N ARG A 101 -3.99 13.54 13.89
CA ARG A 101 -5.30 14.18 14.07
C ARG A 101 -6.46 13.26 13.69
N CYS A 102 -6.30 12.44 12.65
CA CYS A 102 -7.30 11.44 12.29
C CYS A 102 -7.44 10.35 13.36
N ARG A 103 -6.33 9.91 13.94
CA ARG A 103 -6.26 8.87 14.98
C ARG A 103 -7.02 9.26 16.25
N GLU A 104 -7.16 10.55 16.56
CA GLU A 104 -7.95 11.06 17.68
C GLU A 104 -9.47 10.93 17.47
N ARG A 105 -9.91 10.71 16.24
CA ARG A 105 -11.32 10.82 15.83
C ARG A 105 -11.87 9.58 15.12
N ALA A 106 -11.00 8.70 14.66
CA ALA A 106 -11.37 7.54 13.87
C ALA A 106 -10.33 6.42 13.95
N ASP A 107 -10.78 5.20 13.71
CA ASP A 107 -9.95 3.99 13.71
C ASP A 107 -9.11 3.83 12.43
N GLY A 108 -9.29 4.71 11.46
CA GLY A 108 -8.56 4.66 10.20
C GLY A 108 -8.90 5.78 9.23
N MET A 109 -8.20 5.79 8.12
CA MET A 109 -8.41 6.73 7.02
C MET A 109 -8.13 6.06 5.68
N ALA A 110 -8.64 6.64 4.59
CA ALA A 110 -8.31 6.22 3.23
C ALA A 110 -7.62 7.36 2.48
N ALA A 111 -6.52 7.02 1.81
CA ALA A 111 -5.71 7.95 1.05
C ALA A 111 -5.45 7.42 -0.37
N PRO A 112 -5.18 8.29 -1.35
CA PRO A 112 -4.72 7.85 -2.67
C PRO A 112 -3.43 7.02 -2.54
N SER A 113 -3.30 5.95 -3.34
CA SER A 113 -2.06 5.19 -3.39
C SER A 113 -0.88 6.09 -3.78
N ALA A 114 0.18 6.03 -2.98
CA ALA A 114 1.42 6.71 -3.31
C ALA A 114 2.24 5.92 -4.33
N ALA A 115 2.05 4.62 -4.41
CA ALA A 115 2.84 3.73 -5.25
C ALA A 115 2.29 3.57 -6.66
N LEU A 116 0.98 3.56 -6.84
CA LEU A 116 0.40 3.45 -8.19
C LEU A 116 0.35 4.81 -8.90
N LYS A 117 0.70 4.82 -10.18
CA LYS A 117 0.45 5.94 -11.08
C LYS A 117 -1.06 6.14 -11.28
N PRO A 118 -1.52 7.34 -11.69
CA PRO A 118 -2.91 7.57 -12.01
C PRO A 118 -3.46 6.55 -13.02
N GLY A 119 -4.69 6.09 -12.80
CA GLY A 119 -5.37 5.13 -13.66
C GLY A 119 -4.91 3.67 -13.52
N ALA A 120 -3.80 3.41 -12.78
CA ALA A 120 -3.13 2.11 -12.79
C ALA A 120 -3.85 1.01 -11.98
N ALA A 121 -4.84 1.34 -11.16
CA ALA A 121 -5.62 0.37 -10.38
C ALA A 121 -6.81 -0.22 -11.15
N ARG A 122 -6.81 -0.16 -12.46
CA ARG A 122 -7.96 -0.49 -13.33
C ARG A 122 -8.37 -1.97 -13.37
N GLY A 123 -7.45 -2.90 -13.07
CA GLY A 123 -7.75 -4.34 -13.15
C GLY A 123 -8.12 -4.83 -14.56
N TRP A 124 -8.91 -5.90 -14.61
CA TRP A 124 -9.35 -6.57 -15.84
C TRP A 124 -10.87 -6.73 -15.87
N ARG A 125 -11.45 -6.71 -17.05
CA ARG A 125 -12.85 -7.06 -17.33
C ARG A 125 -12.93 -8.16 -18.39
N VAL A 126 -14.02 -8.90 -18.37
CA VAL A 126 -14.32 -9.91 -19.40
C VAL A 126 -15.27 -9.28 -20.42
N ASP A 127 -14.81 -9.20 -21.67
CA ASP A 127 -15.57 -8.67 -22.79
C ASP A 127 -15.04 -9.30 -24.09
N GLY A 128 -15.53 -10.51 -24.40
CA GLY A 128 -14.99 -11.33 -25.49
C GLY A 128 -13.54 -11.76 -25.26
N GLY A 129 -13.09 -11.82 -23.99
CA GLY A 129 -11.72 -12.10 -23.53
C GLY A 129 -11.35 -11.18 -22.39
N LEU A 130 -10.12 -11.28 -21.88
CA LEU A 130 -9.60 -10.37 -20.85
C LEU A 130 -9.20 -9.05 -21.50
N ARG A 131 -9.80 -7.96 -21.06
CA ARG A 131 -9.49 -6.60 -21.46
C ARG A 131 -9.20 -5.74 -20.24
N PRO A 132 -8.36 -4.69 -20.34
CA PRO A 132 -8.19 -3.75 -19.25
C PRO A 132 -9.52 -3.13 -18.83
N GLY A 133 -9.71 -3.01 -17.52
CA GLY A 133 -10.83 -2.25 -16.95
C GLY A 133 -10.71 -0.75 -17.25
N HIS A 134 -11.71 0.03 -16.82
CA HIS A 134 -11.62 1.49 -16.88
C HIS A 134 -10.50 2.02 -15.99
N ASP A 135 -9.84 3.08 -16.40
CA ASP A 135 -8.81 3.74 -15.60
C ASP A 135 -9.39 4.15 -14.24
N ARG A 136 -8.68 3.76 -13.19
CA ARG A 136 -9.06 4.00 -11.81
C ARG A 136 -7.81 4.24 -10.96
N ASP A 137 -7.87 5.24 -10.10
CA ASP A 137 -6.81 5.48 -9.11
C ASP A 137 -6.89 4.44 -7.97
N GLY A 138 -5.73 4.04 -7.49
CA GLY A 138 -5.63 3.14 -6.33
C GLY A 138 -5.79 3.87 -5.01
N TRP A 139 -6.23 3.13 -4.00
CA TRP A 139 -6.40 3.59 -2.63
C TRP A 139 -5.59 2.77 -1.65
N VAL A 140 -5.13 3.44 -0.61
CA VAL A 140 -4.54 2.82 0.59
C VAL A 140 -5.46 3.09 1.77
N PHE A 141 -5.83 2.02 2.48
CA PHE A 141 -6.56 2.08 3.74
C PHE A 141 -5.57 1.96 4.88
N VAL A 142 -5.63 2.91 5.79
CA VAL A 142 -4.73 3.03 6.93
C VAL A 142 -5.56 2.81 8.19
N LEU A 143 -5.30 1.74 8.92
CA LEU A 143 -6.00 1.43 10.16
C LEU A 143 -5.07 1.66 11.34
N PHE A 144 -5.57 2.29 12.38
CA PHE A 144 -4.80 2.70 13.54
C PHE A 144 -4.99 1.76 14.73
N GLY A 145 -3.90 1.55 15.48
CA GLY A 145 -3.93 0.78 16.72
C GLY A 145 -4.04 -0.74 16.49
N ARG A 146 -4.35 -1.47 17.53
CA ARG A 146 -4.56 -2.92 17.49
C ARG A 146 -5.84 -3.29 16.77
N ARG A 147 -5.77 -4.34 15.97
CA ARG A 147 -6.89 -4.80 15.14
C ARG A 147 -7.07 -6.32 15.24
N PRO A 148 -7.44 -6.84 16.41
CA PRO A 148 -7.62 -8.29 16.62
C PRO A 148 -8.86 -8.85 15.89
N ASP A 149 -9.72 -7.98 15.40
CA ASP A 149 -10.96 -8.27 14.69
C ASP A 149 -10.76 -8.57 13.19
N LEU A 150 -9.57 -8.32 12.63
CA LEU A 150 -9.34 -8.51 11.21
C LEU A 150 -9.16 -9.99 10.86
N ILE A 151 -9.84 -10.41 9.80
CA ILE A 151 -9.74 -11.76 9.23
C ILE A 151 -9.03 -11.68 7.89
N GLY A 152 -7.98 -12.49 7.71
CA GLY A 152 -7.18 -12.52 6.49
C GLY A 152 -7.11 -13.91 5.89
N TRP A 153 -7.11 -13.98 4.55
CA TRP A 153 -6.90 -15.18 3.75
C TRP A 153 -5.65 -15.03 2.90
N ALA A 154 -4.75 -15.99 2.97
CA ALA A 154 -3.59 -16.02 2.10
C ALA A 154 -4.04 -16.31 0.66
N THR A 155 -3.88 -15.36 -0.25
CA THR A 155 -4.13 -15.55 -1.68
C THR A 155 -2.94 -16.20 -2.36
N THR A 156 -1.74 -15.95 -1.86
CA THR A 156 -0.51 -16.68 -2.18
C THR A 156 0.48 -16.58 -1.02
N VAL A 157 1.29 -17.61 -0.82
CA VAL A 157 2.31 -17.64 0.24
C VAL A 157 3.68 -17.22 -0.29
N GLU A 158 4.01 -17.59 -1.54
CA GLU A 158 5.28 -17.25 -2.20
C GLU A 158 5.02 -16.56 -3.54
N GLY A 159 4.24 -15.48 -3.50
CA GLY A 159 3.90 -14.70 -4.67
C GLY A 159 4.97 -13.69 -5.06
N ARG A 160 4.80 -13.15 -6.25
CA ARG A 160 5.60 -12.06 -6.81
C ARG A 160 4.73 -11.18 -7.71
N PRO A 161 5.08 -9.89 -7.89
CA PRO A 161 4.38 -9.02 -8.82
C PRO A 161 4.61 -9.42 -10.27
N SER A 162 3.63 -9.12 -11.14
CA SER A 162 3.81 -9.22 -12.59
C SER A 162 4.81 -8.17 -13.09
N PRO A 163 5.66 -8.50 -14.09
CA PRO A 163 6.51 -7.51 -14.76
C PRO A 163 5.72 -6.31 -15.32
N ASP A 164 4.48 -6.52 -15.76
CA ASP A 164 3.60 -5.48 -16.28
C ASP A 164 3.19 -4.42 -15.24
N LEU A 165 3.48 -4.67 -13.97
CA LEU A 165 3.23 -3.72 -12.90
C LEU A 165 4.32 -2.65 -12.79
N LEU A 166 5.59 -2.97 -13.09
CA LEU A 166 6.71 -2.03 -12.92
C LEU A 166 6.48 -0.67 -13.59
N PRO A 167 6.02 -0.59 -14.87
CA PRO A 167 5.75 0.69 -15.51
C PRO A 167 4.66 1.52 -14.83
N LYS A 168 3.80 0.87 -14.03
CA LYS A 168 2.67 1.48 -13.31
C LYS A 168 3.05 1.98 -11.92
N VAL A 169 4.26 1.63 -11.42
CA VAL A 169 4.74 2.04 -10.11
C VAL A 169 5.32 3.45 -10.16
N ARG A 170 4.95 4.28 -9.17
CA ARG A 170 5.57 5.56 -8.91
C ARG A 170 6.71 5.37 -7.90
N HIS A 171 7.92 5.20 -8.40
CA HIS A 171 9.12 5.12 -7.57
C HIS A 171 9.50 6.47 -6.97
N PHE A 172 10.34 6.46 -5.92
CA PHE A 172 10.94 7.68 -5.41
C PHE A 172 11.82 8.34 -6.47
N GLN A 173 11.87 9.67 -6.45
CA GLN A 173 12.83 10.40 -7.28
C GLN A 173 14.23 10.13 -6.74
N ARG A 174 15.17 9.75 -7.60
CA ARG A 174 16.58 9.68 -7.21
C ARG A 174 17.08 11.11 -7.04
N HIS A 175 17.64 11.43 -5.89
CA HIS A 175 18.45 12.64 -5.76
C HIS A 175 19.71 12.43 -6.61
N GLU A 176 20.05 13.42 -7.44
CA GLU A 176 21.26 13.38 -8.28
C GLU A 176 22.58 13.46 -7.49
N SER A 177 22.54 13.34 -6.17
CA SER A 177 23.69 13.46 -5.25
C SER A 177 24.52 12.19 -5.09
N ASP A 178 24.16 11.09 -5.74
CA ASP A 178 24.86 9.79 -5.66
C ASP A 178 25.66 9.46 -6.95
N ARG A 179 26.30 10.49 -7.52
CA ARG A 179 27.32 10.27 -8.58
C ARG A 179 28.71 10.60 -8.10
#